data_64ab321508ee95b87ad0f7d54d262726
#
_entry.id   64ab321508ee95b87ad0f7d54d262726
#
_cell.length_a   1.000
_cell.length_b   1.000
_cell.length_c   1.000
_cell.angle_alpha   90.00
_cell.angle_beta   90.00
_cell.angle_gamma   90.00
#
_symmetry.space_group_name_H-M   'P 1'
#
loop_
_entity.id
_entity.type
_entity.pdbx_description
1 polymer ?
#
loop_
_entity_poly.entity_id
_entity_poly.type
_entity_poly.pdbx_seq_one_letter_code
_entity_poly.pdbx_strand_id
1 'polypeptide(L)'
;IMQFIDRKTDGGMIKGKIAFYCDVLDVTRQGFYWYLKHRDDPWKYEDIAEKMRVIVEEDECNDTYERCRMNQALKLKYPNEDVPSERTVYRIMERIGLSHRPNRKPHGITKADRNARKSENLLNRDFRAGSPLKKCVTDITEIPAKNGKLFVSAIFDCYDLDVLGLSMSDNMKTELCTSTIENMVKSNPSVCGMILHSDRGSQYTSASYRAELSRHGIIQSMNSDGGRCHDNARCEAMWARMKEELLYGRYDTKQMTIEELKTLIWRYFIIYWNNRRICSANGGLPPMIKRKKYYESLGQVA
;
A
#
# COMPACT_ATOMS: atom_id res chain seq x y z
N ILE A 1 6.97 -23.94 -29.35
CA ILE A 1 7.27 -25.18 -30.15
C ILE A 1 5.98 -25.64 -30.83
N MET A 2 4.91 -25.99 -30.11
CA MET A 2 3.67 -26.53 -30.71
C MET A 2 3.06 -25.64 -31.79
N GLN A 3 2.97 -24.35 -31.57
CA GLN A 3 2.51 -23.37 -32.57
C GLN A 3 3.40 -23.32 -33.82
N PHE A 4 4.70 -23.57 -33.70
CA PHE A 4 5.59 -23.63 -34.84
C PHE A 4 5.31 -24.89 -35.69
N ILE A 5 5.15 -26.07 -35.04
CA ILE A 5 4.80 -27.29 -35.73
C ILE A 5 3.45 -27.17 -36.44
N ASP A 6 2.48 -26.55 -35.75
CA ASP A 6 1.13 -26.27 -36.27
C ASP A 6 1.20 -25.48 -37.58
N ARG A 7 1.92 -24.36 -37.59
CA ARG A 7 2.11 -23.54 -38.81
C ARG A 7 2.86 -24.28 -39.92
N LYS A 8 3.87 -25.11 -39.57
CA LYS A 8 4.66 -25.85 -40.55
C LYS A 8 3.96 -27.09 -41.10
N THR A 9 2.93 -27.55 -40.43
CA THR A 9 2.13 -28.74 -40.82
C THR A 9 0.72 -28.41 -41.29
N ASP A 10 0.43 -27.10 -41.51
CA ASP A 10 -0.89 -26.61 -41.92
C ASP A 10 -2.00 -27.15 -41.00
N GLY A 11 -1.94 -26.80 -39.72
CA GLY A 11 -2.92 -27.26 -38.76
C GLY A 11 -2.89 -28.79 -38.51
N GLY A 12 -1.76 -29.44 -38.79
CA GLY A 12 -1.63 -30.91 -38.68
C GLY A 12 -2.11 -31.70 -39.91
N MET A 13 -2.47 -31.02 -40.98
CA MET A 13 -2.92 -31.69 -42.22
C MET A 13 -1.79 -32.45 -42.93
N ILE A 14 -0.55 -31.95 -42.86
CA ILE A 14 0.61 -32.58 -43.51
C ILE A 14 1.25 -33.62 -42.57
N LYS A 15 0.63 -34.81 -42.49
CA LYS A 15 0.99 -35.85 -41.50
C LYS A 15 2.46 -36.28 -41.55
N GLY A 16 3.09 -36.37 -42.72
CA GLY A 16 4.49 -36.78 -42.88
C GLY A 16 5.47 -35.82 -42.23
N LYS A 17 5.16 -34.52 -42.17
CA LYS A 17 6.00 -33.52 -41.53
C LYS A 17 5.85 -33.48 -39.99
N ILE A 18 4.73 -33.94 -39.46
CA ILE A 18 4.49 -33.95 -37.99
C ILE A 18 5.55 -34.78 -37.28
N ALA A 19 5.78 -36.02 -37.78
CA ALA A 19 6.80 -36.89 -37.20
C ALA A 19 8.18 -36.24 -37.21
N PHE A 20 8.58 -35.67 -38.36
CA PHE A 20 9.85 -34.98 -38.53
C PHE A 20 10.03 -33.82 -37.55
N TYR A 21 9.07 -32.90 -37.49
CA TYR A 21 9.18 -31.73 -36.59
C TYR A 21 9.10 -32.11 -35.13
N CYS A 22 8.29 -33.13 -34.76
CA CYS A 22 8.23 -33.58 -33.38
C CYS A 22 9.58 -34.21 -32.94
N ASP A 23 10.21 -34.96 -33.81
CA ASP A 23 11.50 -35.59 -33.56
C ASP A 23 12.62 -34.56 -33.44
N VAL A 24 12.71 -33.62 -34.39
CA VAL A 24 13.71 -32.54 -34.39
C VAL A 24 13.58 -31.60 -33.20
N LEU A 25 12.37 -31.37 -32.70
CA LEU A 25 12.09 -30.43 -31.62
C LEU A 25 11.91 -31.10 -30.25
N ASP A 26 12.19 -32.39 -30.16
CA ASP A 26 12.10 -33.20 -28.93
C ASP A 26 10.74 -33.09 -28.24
N VAL A 27 9.66 -33.26 -29.02
CA VAL A 27 8.29 -33.30 -28.51
C VAL A 27 7.55 -34.53 -29.01
N THR A 28 6.66 -35.09 -28.19
CA THR A 28 5.89 -36.26 -28.58
C THR A 28 4.81 -35.92 -29.60
N ARG A 29 4.57 -36.81 -30.57
CA ARG A 29 3.44 -36.67 -31.52
C ARG A 29 2.09 -36.64 -30.79
N GLN A 30 1.96 -37.41 -29.69
CA GLN A 30 0.77 -37.42 -28.87
C GLN A 30 0.53 -36.05 -28.22
N GLY A 31 1.59 -35.40 -27.71
CA GLY A 31 1.53 -34.02 -27.17
C GLY A 31 1.11 -33.00 -28.23
N PHE A 32 1.59 -33.16 -29.49
CA PHE A 32 1.18 -32.27 -30.56
C PHE A 32 -0.30 -32.48 -30.98
N TYR A 33 -0.78 -33.72 -31.07
CA TYR A 33 -2.21 -34.00 -31.35
C TYR A 33 -3.10 -33.54 -30.19
N TRP A 34 -2.65 -33.68 -28.96
CA TRP A 34 -3.36 -33.07 -27.81
C TRP A 34 -3.45 -31.57 -27.93
N TYR A 35 -2.33 -30.90 -28.29
CA TYR A 35 -2.31 -29.48 -28.56
C TYR A 35 -3.30 -29.08 -29.65
N LEU A 36 -3.32 -29.77 -30.82
CA LEU A 36 -4.24 -29.48 -31.89
C LEU A 36 -5.72 -29.56 -31.47
N LYS A 37 -6.02 -30.56 -30.62
CA LYS A 37 -7.38 -30.73 -30.10
C LYS A 37 -7.83 -29.59 -29.17
N HIS A 38 -6.89 -29.00 -28.43
CA HIS A 38 -7.20 -28.03 -27.36
C HIS A 38 -6.67 -26.63 -27.65
N ARG A 39 -6.10 -26.34 -28.82
CA ARG A 39 -5.52 -25.04 -29.15
C ARG A 39 -6.54 -23.91 -29.19
N ASP A 40 -7.78 -24.24 -29.54
CA ASP A 40 -8.89 -23.30 -29.66
C ASP A 40 -9.79 -23.29 -28.41
N ASP A 41 -9.46 -24.11 -27.40
CA ASP A 41 -10.18 -24.08 -26.13
C ASP A 41 -10.00 -22.73 -25.45
N PRO A 42 -11.06 -22.15 -24.86
CA PRO A 42 -10.95 -20.93 -24.11
C PRO A 42 -9.99 -21.12 -22.95
N TRP A 43 -9.22 -20.08 -22.66
CA TRP A 43 -8.27 -20.16 -21.56
C TRP A 43 -9.01 -20.35 -20.24
N LYS A 44 -8.71 -21.43 -19.51
CA LYS A 44 -9.34 -21.81 -18.24
C LYS A 44 -9.49 -20.65 -17.23
N TYR A 45 -8.58 -19.69 -17.26
CA TYR A 45 -8.54 -18.58 -16.31
C TYR A 45 -8.97 -17.24 -16.90
N GLU A 46 -9.65 -17.22 -18.07
CA GLU A 46 -10.07 -15.97 -18.73
C GLU A 46 -11.00 -15.16 -17.82
N ASP A 47 -11.95 -15.81 -17.15
CA ASP A 47 -12.88 -15.17 -16.21
C ASP A 47 -12.14 -14.52 -15.02
N ILE A 48 -11.16 -15.23 -14.43
CA ILE A 48 -10.33 -14.66 -13.35
C ILE A 48 -9.46 -13.52 -13.86
N ALA A 49 -8.92 -13.63 -15.07
CA ALA A 49 -8.14 -12.56 -15.69
C ALA A 49 -8.95 -11.29 -15.90
N GLU A 50 -10.20 -11.42 -16.35
CA GLU A 50 -11.11 -10.28 -16.51
C GLU A 50 -11.44 -9.61 -15.18
N LYS A 51 -11.72 -10.40 -14.14
CA LYS A 51 -11.92 -9.90 -12.78
C LYS A 51 -10.70 -9.15 -12.24
N MET A 52 -9.48 -9.61 -12.58
CA MET A 52 -8.25 -8.89 -12.21
C MET A 52 -8.15 -7.54 -12.93
N ARG A 53 -8.51 -7.46 -14.23
CA ARG A 53 -8.54 -6.18 -14.97
C ARG A 53 -9.53 -5.21 -14.33
N VAL A 54 -10.74 -5.67 -14.02
CA VAL A 54 -11.76 -4.87 -13.31
C VAL A 54 -11.24 -4.33 -11.98
N ILE A 55 -10.52 -5.14 -11.19
CA ILE A 55 -9.92 -4.68 -9.92
C ILE A 55 -8.88 -3.58 -10.16
N VAL A 56 -8.05 -3.73 -11.19
CA VAL A 56 -7.03 -2.72 -11.51
C VAL A 56 -7.66 -1.42 -12.02
N GLU A 57 -8.72 -1.50 -12.80
CA GLU A 57 -9.42 -0.33 -13.35
C GLU A 57 -10.19 0.49 -12.30
N GLU A 58 -10.51 -0.08 -11.14
CA GLU A 58 -11.23 0.62 -10.06
C GLU A 58 -10.46 1.79 -9.45
N ASP A 59 -9.13 1.70 -9.42
CA ASP A 59 -8.27 2.79 -8.96
C ASP A 59 -6.86 2.66 -9.57
N GLU A 60 -6.28 3.80 -9.97
CA GLU A 60 -4.96 3.85 -10.58
C GLU A 60 -3.85 3.20 -9.73
N CYS A 61 -4.00 3.20 -8.39
CA CYS A 61 -3.02 2.61 -7.49
C CYS A 61 -3.12 1.08 -7.40
N ASN A 62 -4.20 0.46 -7.91
CA ASN A 62 -4.39 -0.98 -7.87
C ASN A 62 -3.46 -1.75 -8.82
N ASP A 63 -2.88 -1.10 -9.83
CA ASP A 63 -1.88 -1.70 -10.72
C ASP A 63 -0.57 -2.07 -9.99
N THR A 64 -0.35 -1.53 -8.77
CA THR A 64 0.76 -1.90 -7.90
C THR A 64 0.49 -3.17 -7.07
N TYR A 65 -0.67 -3.80 -7.25
CA TYR A 65 -0.98 -5.03 -6.52
C TYR A 65 -0.08 -6.17 -7.01
N GLU A 66 0.68 -6.72 -6.09
CA GLU A 66 1.37 -7.99 -6.27
C GLU A 66 0.41 -9.16 -6.03
N ARG A 67 0.86 -10.38 -6.34
CA ARG A 67 0.07 -11.62 -6.24
C ARG A 67 -0.75 -11.78 -4.96
N CYS A 68 -0.17 -11.45 -3.80
CA CYS A 68 -0.85 -11.59 -2.50
C CYS A 68 -2.03 -10.63 -2.39
N ARG A 69 -1.82 -9.34 -2.69
CA ARG A 69 -2.89 -8.34 -2.67
C ARG A 69 -3.96 -8.61 -3.72
N MET A 70 -3.57 -9.02 -4.93
CA MET A 70 -4.52 -9.38 -5.98
C MET A 70 -5.37 -10.60 -5.58
N ASN A 71 -4.77 -11.64 -4.98
CA ASN A 71 -5.52 -12.79 -4.48
C ASN A 71 -6.50 -12.39 -3.36
N GLN A 72 -6.08 -11.52 -2.44
CA GLN A 72 -6.94 -11.01 -1.37
C GLN A 72 -8.07 -10.12 -1.92
N ALA A 73 -7.78 -9.29 -2.93
CA ALA A 73 -8.78 -8.46 -3.61
C ALA A 73 -9.86 -9.33 -4.29
N LEU A 74 -9.45 -10.36 -5.01
CA LEU A 74 -10.36 -11.31 -5.63
C LEU A 74 -11.28 -11.97 -4.59
N LYS A 75 -10.73 -12.48 -3.49
CA LYS A 75 -11.51 -13.10 -2.41
C LYS A 75 -12.47 -12.14 -1.72
N LEU A 76 -12.06 -10.89 -1.55
CA LEU A 76 -12.92 -9.88 -0.92
C LEU A 76 -14.08 -9.46 -1.83
N LYS A 77 -13.80 -9.30 -3.14
CA LYS A 77 -14.77 -8.81 -4.12
C LYS A 77 -15.70 -9.91 -4.64
N TYR A 78 -15.20 -11.14 -4.73
CA TYR A 78 -15.92 -12.31 -5.25
C TYR A 78 -15.93 -13.43 -4.22
N PRO A 79 -16.60 -13.24 -3.06
CA PRO A 79 -16.52 -14.15 -1.90
C PRO A 79 -17.11 -15.53 -2.16
N ASN A 80 -17.99 -15.66 -3.15
CA ASN A 80 -18.67 -16.92 -3.49
C ASN A 80 -17.95 -17.69 -4.60
N GLU A 81 -16.78 -17.24 -5.05
CA GLU A 81 -16.04 -17.87 -6.14
C GLU A 81 -14.78 -18.60 -5.66
N ASP A 82 -14.42 -19.64 -6.39
CA ASP A 82 -13.18 -20.37 -6.13
C ASP A 82 -11.98 -19.56 -6.69
N VAL A 83 -11.34 -18.77 -5.82
CA VAL A 83 -10.16 -18.00 -6.18
C VAL A 83 -8.93 -18.90 -6.16
N PRO A 84 -8.18 -18.99 -7.27
CA PRO A 84 -6.99 -19.83 -7.36
C PRO A 84 -5.92 -19.46 -6.33
N SER A 85 -4.97 -20.38 -6.10
CA SER A 85 -3.80 -20.12 -5.24
C SER A 85 -3.02 -18.88 -5.70
N GLU A 86 -2.31 -18.20 -4.77
CA GLU A 86 -1.47 -17.04 -5.08
C GLU A 86 -0.45 -17.31 -6.20
N ARG A 87 0.05 -18.53 -6.30
CA ARG A 87 0.98 -18.93 -7.37
C ARG A 87 0.29 -18.97 -8.74
N THR A 88 -0.96 -19.40 -8.79
CA THR A 88 -1.77 -19.38 -10.02
C THR A 88 -2.14 -17.95 -10.38
N VAL A 89 -2.57 -17.15 -9.40
CA VAL A 89 -2.83 -15.71 -9.57
C VAL A 89 -1.61 -15.01 -10.17
N TYR A 90 -0.42 -15.26 -9.66
CA TYR A 90 0.82 -14.70 -10.22
C TYR A 90 1.03 -15.05 -11.69
N ARG A 91 0.83 -16.33 -12.07
CA ARG A 91 0.95 -16.77 -13.47
C ARG A 91 -0.08 -16.12 -14.41
N ILE A 92 -1.30 -15.90 -13.89
CA ILE A 92 -2.33 -15.19 -14.63
C ILE A 92 -1.90 -13.74 -14.83
N MET A 93 -1.48 -13.05 -13.77
CA MET A 93 -0.98 -11.67 -13.82
C MET A 93 0.16 -11.51 -14.82
N GLU A 94 1.16 -12.42 -14.80
CA GLU A 94 2.25 -12.40 -15.79
C GLU A 94 1.73 -12.52 -17.22
N ARG A 95 0.79 -13.44 -17.47
CA ARG A 95 0.24 -13.67 -18.81
C ARG A 95 -0.54 -12.49 -19.36
N ILE A 96 -1.25 -11.74 -18.50
CA ILE A 96 -2.06 -10.58 -18.89
C ILE A 96 -1.31 -9.24 -18.70
N GLY A 97 -0.03 -9.26 -18.33
CA GLY A 97 0.82 -8.08 -18.23
C GLY A 97 0.58 -7.21 -17.01
N LEU A 98 -0.02 -7.74 -15.94
CA LEU A 98 -0.29 -7.01 -14.69
C LEU A 98 0.83 -7.16 -13.63
N SER A 99 2.02 -7.61 -13.99
CA SER A 99 3.11 -7.75 -13.02
C SER A 99 3.77 -6.39 -12.73
N HIS A 100 3.69 -5.93 -11.48
CA HIS A 100 4.34 -4.70 -11.02
C HIS A 100 5.81 -4.95 -10.62
N ARG A 101 6.71 -4.03 -11.04
CA ARG A 101 8.11 -4.01 -10.61
C ARG A 101 8.36 -2.74 -9.80
N PRO A 102 8.73 -2.84 -8.49
CA PRO A 102 8.96 -1.69 -7.64
C PRO A 102 10.08 -0.78 -8.16
N ASN A 103 9.88 0.53 -8.07
CA ASN A 103 10.91 1.52 -8.38
C ASN A 103 11.92 1.62 -7.23
N ARG A 104 13.22 1.87 -7.53
CA ARG A 104 14.30 1.97 -6.52
C ARG A 104 14.14 3.24 -5.67
N LYS A 105 14.43 3.12 -4.34
CA LYS A 105 14.25 4.18 -3.34
C LYS A 105 15.35 5.24 -3.37
N PRO A 106 15.04 6.53 -3.17
CA PRO A 106 15.97 7.55 -2.70
C PRO A 106 16.13 7.53 -1.15
N HIS A 107 17.24 8.08 -0.63
CA HIS A 107 17.60 8.08 0.81
C HIS A 107 16.95 9.23 1.60
N GLY A 108 16.75 9.04 2.93
CA GLY A 108 16.03 9.95 3.84
C GLY A 108 16.81 11.19 4.31
N ILE A 109 16.08 12.21 4.86
CA ILE A 109 16.53 13.61 5.04
C ILE A 109 16.12 14.20 6.41
N THR A 110 16.27 13.57 7.56
CA THR A 110 15.95 14.24 8.84
C THR A 110 17.18 14.54 9.71
N LYS A 111 17.23 15.77 10.32
CA LYS A 111 18.23 16.17 11.32
C LYS A 111 17.57 16.35 12.69
N ALA A 112 18.11 15.69 13.72
CA ALA A 112 17.61 15.79 15.09
C ALA A 112 18.24 16.95 15.88
N ASP A 113 17.45 17.65 16.70
CA ASP A 113 17.93 18.63 17.69
C ASP A 113 18.45 17.88 18.95
N ARG A 114 19.71 18.15 19.32
CA ARG A 114 20.41 17.48 20.43
C ARG A 114 20.00 17.99 21.82
N ASN A 115 19.51 19.21 21.96
CA ASN A 115 19.31 19.90 23.24
C ASN A 115 17.86 19.95 23.70
N ALA A 116 16.89 19.52 22.94
CA ALA A 116 15.48 19.57 23.28
C ALA A 116 15.07 18.49 24.30
N ARG A 117 14.10 18.80 25.20
CA ARG A 117 13.49 17.83 26.11
C ARG A 117 12.81 16.72 25.31
N LYS A 118 13.15 15.46 25.60
CA LYS A 118 12.75 14.27 24.85
C LYS A 118 11.89 13.38 25.73
N SER A 119 10.89 12.75 25.14
CA SER A 119 10.08 11.71 25.78
C SER A 119 10.72 10.33 25.61
N GLU A 120 10.35 9.38 26.46
CA GLU A 120 10.83 7.99 26.38
C GLU A 120 10.26 7.24 25.17
N ASN A 121 10.97 6.20 24.74
CA ASN A 121 10.49 5.29 23.70
C ASN A 121 9.58 4.23 24.34
N LEU A 122 8.28 4.48 24.33
CA LEU A 122 7.28 3.56 24.89
C LEU A 122 6.90 2.42 23.93
N LEU A 123 7.16 2.58 22.64
CA LEU A 123 6.83 1.53 21.65
C LEU A 123 7.88 0.42 21.60
N ASN A 124 9.16 0.75 21.80
CA ASN A 124 10.27 -0.21 21.72
C ASN A 124 10.20 -1.10 20.46
N ARG A 125 9.85 -0.50 19.31
CA ARG A 125 9.63 -1.17 18.00
C ARG A 125 8.46 -2.17 17.97
N ASP A 126 7.66 -2.28 19.04
CA ASP A 126 6.44 -3.05 19.02
C ASP A 126 5.27 -2.19 18.49
N PHE A 127 5.11 -2.23 17.17
CA PHE A 127 4.04 -1.55 16.45
C PHE A 127 2.73 -2.36 16.40
N ARG A 128 2.59 -3.42 17.20
CA ARG A 128 1.34 -4.16 17.29
C ARG A 128 0.42 -3.52 18.31
N ALA A 129 -0.83 -3.33 17.93
CA ALA A 129 -1.90 -2.84 18.80
C ALA A 129 -3.04 -3.85 18.83
N GLY A 130 -3.62 -4.06 19.99
CA GLY A 130 -4.76 -4.99 20.17
C GLY A 130 -6.11 -4.36 19.79
N SER A 131 -6.17 -3.03 19.67
CA SER A 131 -7.37 -2.28 19.33
C SER A 131 -7.03 -0.95 18.66
N PRO A 132 -7.97 -0.33 17.95
CA PRO A 132 -7.82 1.03 17.41
C PRO A 132 -7.49 2.05 18.51
N LEU A 133 -6.79 3.13 18.12
CA LEU A 133 -6.48 4.30 18.96
C LEU A 133 -5.67 4.00 20.25
N LYS A 134 -4.91 2.90 20.29
CA LYS A 134 -4.01 2.58 21.41
C LYS A 134 -2.57 3.00 21.15
N LYS A 135 -2.05 2.67 20.00
CA LYS A 135 -0.70 3.00 19.56
C LYS A 135 -0.78 3.60 18.15
N CYS A 136 -0.28 4.80 18.01
CA CYS A 136 -0.21 5.49 16.72
C CYS A 136 1.20 6.00 16.47
N VAL A 137 1.54 6.19 15.21
CA VAL A 137 2.82 6.74 14.78
C VAL A 137 2.58 7.96 13.91
N THR A 138 3.48 8.93 14.00
CA THR A 138 3.44 10.16 13.20
C THR A 138 4.81 10.50 12.65
N ASP A 139 4.82 11.12 11.47
CA ASP A 139 6.02 11.57 10.81
C ASP A 139 5.68 12.62 9.75
N ILE A 140 6.69 13.34 9.27
CA ILE A 140 6.59 14.30 8.17
C ILE A 140 7.39 13.74 6.98
N THR A 141 6.80 13.80 5.77
CA THR A 141 7.54 13.57 4.54
C THR A 141 7.56 14.82 3.68
N GLU A 142 8.63 15.00 2.91
CA GLU A 142 8.80 16.07 1.94
C GLU A 142 8.61 15.54 0.52
N ILE A 143 7.92 16.34 -0.31
CA ILE A 143 7.71 16.07 -1.73
C ILE A 143 8.05 17.34 -2.50
N PRO A 144 9.01 17.30 -3.45
CA PRO A 144 9.32 18.44 -4.31
C PRO A 144 8.13 18.74 -5.23
N ALA A 145 7.83 20.02 -5.40
CA ALA A 145 6.78 20.55 -6.26
C ALA A 145 7.33 21.61 -7.23
N LYS A 146 6.57 21.97 -8.24
CA LYS A 146 6.92 23.01 -9.22
C LYS A 146 7.19 24.37 -8.58
N ASN A 147 6.39 24.75 -7.59
CA ASN A 147 6.43 26.03 -6.89
C ASN A 147 6.98 25.93 -5.46
N GLY A 148 7.82 24.93 -5.17
CA GLY A 148 8.46 24.77 -3.86
C GLY A 148 8.53 23.33 -3.38
N LYS A 149 8.18 23.12 -2.10
CA LYS A 149 8.14 21.82 -1.46
C LYS A 149 6.84 21.66 -0.71
N LEU A 150 6.24 20.50 -0.81
CA LEU A 150 5.10 20.11 0.01
C LEU A 150 5.58 19.26 1.18
N PHE A 151 5.22 19.65 2.40
CA PHE A 151 5.41 18.86 3.61
C PHE A 151 4.07 18.23 4.00
N VAL A 152 4.09 16.93 4.20
CA VAL A 152 2.91 16.13 4.55
C VAL A 152 3.13 15.50 5.91
N SER A 153 2.29 15.81 6.87
CA SER A 153 2.26 15.21 8.21
C SER A 153 1.04 14.30 8.32
N ALA A 154 1.22 13.09 8.83
CA ALA A 154 0.12 12.17 9.05
C ALA A 154 0.28 11.39 10.36
N ILE A 155 -0.85 10.93 10.89
CA ILE A 155 -0.94 10.01 12.04
C ILE A 155 -1.56 8.71 11.55
N PHE A 156 -0.83 7.61 11.76
CA PHE A 156 -1.25 6.26 11.36
C PHE A 156 -1.53 5.40 12.59
N ASP A 157 -2.67 4.72 12.60
CA ASP A 157 -2.99 3.75 13.63
C ASP A 157 -2.17 2.46 13.45
N CYS A 158 -1.58 1.95 14.51
CA CYS A 158 -0.83 0.70 14.47
C CYS A 158 -1.71 -0.56 14.40
N TYR A 159 -3.00 -0.45 14.74
CA TYR A 159 -3.94 -1.57 14.71
C TYR A 159 -4.37 -1.94 13.28
N ASP A 160 -4.82 -0.97 12.52
CA ASP A 160 -5.43 -1.17 11.20
C ASP A 160 -4.77 -0.39 10.06
N LEU A 161 -3.78 0.46 10.38
CA LEU A 161 -3.07 1.35 9.44
C LEU A 161 -3.96 2.47 8.87
N ASP A 162 -5.06 2.80 9.56
CA ASP A 162 -5.89 3.94 9.19
C ASP A 162 -5.13 5.26 9.33
N VAL A 163 -5.34 6.17 8.41
CA VAL A 163 -4.83 7.54 8.47
C VAL A 163 -5.81 8.38 9.26
N LEU A 164 -5.50 8.55 10.55
CA LEU A 164 -6.36 9.22 11.52
C LEU A 164 -6.34 10.74 11.36
N GLY A 165 -5.18 11.29 11.01
CA GLY A 165 -4.97 12.73 10.83
C GLY A 165 -4.03 12.97 9.67
N LEU A 166 -4.31 14.00 8.89
CA LEU A 166 -3.53 14.42 7.73
C LEU A 166 -3.51 15.93 7.65
N SER A 167 -2.32 16.53 7.53
CA SER A 167 -2.12 17.94 7.25
C SER A 167 -0.99 18.17 6.26
N MET A 168 -1.10 19.21 5.46
CA MET A 168 -0.16 19.50 4.38
C MET A 168 0.13 21.01 4.30
N SER A 169 1.41 21.37 4.19
CA SER A 169 1.86 22.76 4.15
C SER A 169 3.06 22.93 3.20
N ASP A 170 3.32 24.15 2.79
CA ASP A 170 4.53 24.57 2.08
C ASP A 170 5.74 24.78 3.00
N ASN A 171 5.55 24.66 4.30
CA ASN A 171 6.59 24.81 5.32
C ASN A 171 6.50 23.71 6.39
N MET A 172 7.64 23.38 7.01
CA MET A 172 7.76 22.33 8.02
C MET A 172 7.81 22.93 9.44
N LYS A 173 6.85 23.80 9.79
CA LYS A 173 6.71 24.36 11.12
C LYS A 173 5.92 23.43 12.06
N THR A 174 5.94 23.74 13.37
CA THR A 174 5.21 22.96 14.38
C THR A 174 3.71 22.95 14.14
N GLU A 175 3.16 24.02 13.56
CA GLU A 175 1.74 24.16 13.23
C GLU A 175 1.26 23.05 12.30
N LEU A 176 2.12 22.53 11.43
CA LEU A 176 1.80 21.38 10.59
C LEU A 176 1.46 20.14 11.43
N CYS A 177 2.25 19.87 12.48
CA CYS A 177 2.04 18.71 13.37
C CYS A 177 0.84 18.91 14.30
N THR A 178 0.65 20.12 14.86
CA THR A 178 -0.51 20.40 15.73
C THR A 178 -1.82 20.35 14.95
N SER A 179 -1.87 20.88 13.73
CA SER A 179 -3.03 20.74 12.85
C SER A 179 -3.34 19.28 12.49
N THR A 180 -2.30 18.43 12.42
CA THR A 180 -2.51 16.99 12.18
C THR A 180 -3.20 16.33 13.38
N ILE A 181 -2.83 16.70 14.61
CA ILE A 181 -3.51 16.25 15.84
C ILE A 181 -4.95 16.78 15.88
N GLU A 182 -5.17 18.05 15.61
CA GLU A 182 -6.52 18.65 15.58
C GLU A 182 -7.44 17.93 14.57
N ASN A 183 -6.94 17.64 13.37
CA ASN A 183 -7.69 16.93 12.34
C ASN A 183 -8.02 15.49 12.77
N MET A 184 -7.09 14.81 13.44
CA MET A 184 -7.34 13.49 14.03
C MET A 184 -8.42 13.55 15.10
N VAL A 185 -8.34 14.47 16.04
CA VAL A 185 -9.28 14.60 17.18
C VAL A 185 -10.68 14.94 16.72
N LYS A 186 -10.83 15.79 15.69
CA LYS A 186 -12.15 16.11 15.10
C LYS A 186 -12.90 14.85 14.65
N SER A 187 -12.18 13.89 14.08
CA SER A 187 -12.78 12.66 13.57
C SER A 187 -12.80 11.52 14.62
N ASN A 188 -11.94 11.63 15.64
CA ASN A 188 -11.76 10.59 16.66
C ASN A 188 -11.69 11.26 18.06
N PRO A 189 -12.81 11.64 18.68
CA PRO A 189 -12.80 12.37 19.95
C PRO A 189 -12.29 11.53 21.14
N SER A 190 -12.27 10.22 21.05
CA SER A 190 -11.87 9.31 22.14
C SER A 190 -10.40 8.90 22.06
N VAL A 191 -9.48 9.86 21.97
CA VAL A 191 -8.02 9.62 21.87
C VAL A 191 -7.29 9.66 23.21
N CYS A 192 -7.96 9.93 24.33
CA CYS A 192 -7.34 9.98 25.64
C CYS A 192 -6.66 8.66 26.00
N GLY A 193 -5.39 8.73 26.46
CA GLY A 193 -4.55 7.56 26.74
C GLY A 193 -3.92 6.89 25.54
N MET A 194 -4.13 7.39 24.32
CA MET A 194 -3.45 6.95 23.11
C MET A 194 -1.95 7.27 23.17
N ILE A 195 -1.09 6.35 22.82
CA ILE A 195 0.34 6.60 22.64
C ILE A 195 0.59 7.07 21.22
N LEU A 196 1.13 8.29 21.06
CA LEU A 196 1.57 8.83 19.78
C LEU A 196 3.09 8.89 19.70
N HIS A 197 3.67 8.08 18.83
CA HIS A 197 5.11 7.96 18.66
C HIS A 197 5.60 8.75 17.44
N SER A 198 6.70 9.48 17.62
CA SER A 198 7.35 10.27 16.58
C SER A 198 8.88 10.08 16.60
N ASP A 199 9.55 10.63 15.61
CA ASP A 199 10.98 10.91 15.68
C ASP A 199 11.27 12.05 16.68
N ARG A 200 12.55 12.48 16.76
CA ARG A 200 13.00 13.56 17.63
C ARG A 200 13.15 14.91 16.88
N GLY A 201 12.39 15.11 15.83
CA GLY A 201 12.37 16.37 15.10
C GLY A 201 11.96 17.54 15.99
N SER A 202 12.45 18.75 15.67
CA SER A 202 12.17 19.98 16.44
C SER A 202 10.69 20.27 16.56
N GLN A 203 9.88 19.89 15.58
CA GLN A 203 8.42 20.04 15.59
C GLN A 203 7.80 19.26 16.75
N TYR A 204 8.23 18.01 16.96
CA TYR A 204 7.68 17.11 17.97
C TYR A 204 8.23 17.39 19.38
N THR A 205 9.38 18.07 19.50
CA THR A 205 9.97 18.48 20.78
C THR A 205 9.53 19.88 21.23
N SER A 206 8.75 20.58 20.42
CA SER A 206 8.28 21.94 20.73
C SER A 206 7.29 21.97 21.90
N ALA A 207 7.23 23.12 22.62
CA ALA A 207 6.30 23.31 23.72
C ALA A 207 4.84 23.28 23.26
N SER A 208 4.54 23.88 22.10
CA SER A 208 3.19 23.91 21.52
C SER A 208 2.69 22.52 21.15
N TYR A 209 3.54 21.67 20.56
CA TYR A 209 3.17 20.29 20.25
C TYR A 209 2.85 19.48 21.51
N ARG A 210 3.69 19.60 22.57
CA ARG A 210 3.43 18.93 23.85
C ARG A 210 2.16 19.43 24.53
N ALA A 211 1.89 20.73 24.45
CA ALA A 211 0.66 21.32 24.99
C ALA A 211 -0.58 20.75 24.30
N GLU A 212 -0.52 20.60 22.97
CA GLU A 212 -1.63 20.04 22.20
C GLU A 212 -1.87 18.55 22.54
N LEU A 213 -0.82 17.76 22.68
CA LEU A 213 -0.94 16.36 23.15
C LEU A 213 -1.58 16.29 24.55
N SER A 214 -1.10 17.13 25.48
CA SER A 214 -1.61 17.17 26.86
C SER A 214 -3.08 17.58 26.92
N ARG A 215 -3.49 18.53 26.07
CA ARG A 215 -4.88 19.00 25.96
C ARG A 215 -5.86 17.86 25.66
N HIS A 216 -5.41 16.86 24.88
CA HIS A 216 -6.22 15.72 24.48
C HIS A 216 -5.90 14.43 25.27
N GLY A 217 -5.04 14.51 26.30
CA GLY A 217 -4.65 13.34 27.09
C GLY A 217 -3.84 12.29 26.30
N ILE A 218 -3.16 12.71 25.23
CA ILE A 218 -2.34 11.85 24.38
C ILE A 218 -0.95 11.70 25.00
N ILE A 219 -0.47 10.47 25.09
CA ILE A 219 0.82 10.12 25.65
C ILE A 219 1.91 10.21 24.56
N GLN A 220 2.87 11.12 24.75
CA GLN A 220 3.97 11.26 23.83
C GLN A 220 4.99 10.12 23.97
N SER A 221 5.41 9.52 22.86
CA SER A 221 6.52 8.60 22.76
C SER A 221 7.47 9.06 21.65
N MET A 222 8.77 8.87 21.82
CA MET A 222 9.78 9.31 20.83
C MET A 222 10.84 8.22 20.63
N ASN A 223 11.52 8.26 19.49
CA ASN A 223 12.67 7.37 19.21
C ASN A 223 13.68 7.40 20.35
N SER A 224 14.38 6.27 20.58
CA SER A 224 15.43 6.13 21.58
C SER A 224 16.59 7.10 21.34
N ASP A 225 17.41 7.35 22.36
CA ASP A 225 18.61 8.21 22.23
C ASP A 225 19.64 7.52 21.33
N GLY A 226 20.17 8.25 20.36
CA GLY A 226 20.97 7.64 19.29
C GLY A 226 20.12 6.73 18.38
N GLY A 227 18.79 6.83 18.48
CA GLY A 227 17.81 5.97 17.82
C GLY A 227 18.03 5.89 16.32
N ARG A 228 18.08 4.65 15.83
CA ARG A 228 18.16 4.35 14.40
C ARG A 228 16.78 4.60 13.76
N CYS A 229 16.77 4.85 12.47
CA CYS A 229 15.54 4.99 11.65
C CYS A 229 14.48 3.89 11.93
N HIS A 230 14.93 2.72 12.36
CA HIS A 230 14.04 1.59 12.71
C HIS A 230 13.05 1.85 13.85
N ASP A 231 13.24 2.87 14.66
CA ASP A 231 12.32 3.18 15.78
C ASP A 231 11.01 3.82 15.25
N ASN A 232 11.01 4.39 14.03
CA ASN A 232 9.81 4.85 13.32
C ASN A 232 9.57 4.13 11.98
N ALA A 233 10.01 2.88 11.88
CA ALA A 233 9.94 2.08 10.65
C ALA A 233 8.52 1.95 10.07
N ARG A 234 7.49 2.04 10.92
CA ARG A 234 6.08 2.01 10.47
C ARG A 234 5.76 3.21 9.58
N CYS A 235 6.08 4.43 9.99
CA CYS A 235 5.88 5.63 9.18
C CYS A 235 6.71 5.61 7.90
N GLU A 236 7.99 5.22 7.99
CA GLU A 236 8.84 5.09 6.82
C GLU A 236 8.24 4.14 5.77
N ALA A 237 7.71 3.00 6.21
CA ALA A 237 7.02 2.06 5.33
C ALA A 237 5.74 2.65 4.71
N MET A 238 4.98 3.46 5.45
CA MET A 238 3.77 4.14 4.96
C MET A 238 4.12 5.16 3.87
N TRP A 239 5.12 6.01 4.11
CA TRP A 239 5.58 6.98 3.12
C TRP A 239 6.17 6.34 1.87
N ALA A 240 6.96 5.26 2.03
CA ALA A 240 7.51 4.52 0.91
C ALA A 240 6.39 3.95 0.02
N ARG A 241 5.35 3.40 0.62
CA ARG A 241 4.18 2.88 -0.12
C ARG A 241 3.42 3.98 -0.85
N MET A 242 3.13 5.09 -0.17
CA MET A 242 2.47 6.22 -0.82
C MET A 242 3.27 6.72 -2.01
N LYS A 243 4.57 6.91 -1.85
CA LYS A 243 5.44 7.38 -2.95
C LYS A 243 5.49 6.39 -4.11
N GLU A 244 5.54 5.08 -3.83
CA GLU A 244 5.58 4.05 -4.85
C GLU A 244 4.23 3.85 -5.54
N GLU A 245 3.15 3.79 -4.79
CA GLU A 245 1.83 3.49 -5.32
C GLU A 245 1.20 4.69 -6.04
N LEU A 246 1.49 5.92 -5.56
CA LEU A 246 0.88 7.12 -6.07
C LEU A 246 1.81 7.94 -6.99
N LEU A 247 3.07 8.14 -6.62
CA LEU A 247 3.92 9.15 -7.25
C LEU A 247 4.91 8.55 -8.26
N TYR A 248 5.67 7.53 -7.86
CA TYR A 248 6.78 7.06 -8.67
C TYR A 248 6.32 6.39 -9.97
N GLY A 249 6.88 6.86 -11.09
CA GLY A 249 6.56 6.35 -12.41
C GLY A 249 5.21 6.84 -12.98
N ARG A 250 4.43 7.63 -12.20
CA ARG A 250 3.14 8.20 -12.65
C ARG A 250 3.22 9.70 -12.84
N TYR A 251 3.77 10.40 -11.85
CA TYR A 251 3.78 11.86 -11.82
C TYR A 251 5.20 12.40 -11.67
N ASP A 252 5.57 13.35 -12.53
CA ASP A 252 6.72 14.22 -12.25
C ASP A 252 6.27 15.33 -11.29
N THR A 253 6.48 15.12 -10.00
CA THR A 253 6.04 16.05 -8.95
C THR A 253 6.63 17.44 -9.11
N LYS A 254 7.80 17.58 -9.74
CA LYS A 254 8.44 18.87 -10.02
C LYS A 254 7.70 19.70 -11.08
N GLN A 255 6.79 19.09 -11.83
CA GLN A 255 5.90 19.79 -12.76
C GLN A 255 4.53 20.11 -12.15
N MET A 256 4.20 19.51 -10.99
CA MET A 256 2.93 19.72 -10.29
C MET A 256 3.04 20.84 -9.26
N THR A 257 1.99 21.62 -9.12
CA THR A 257 1.86 22.62 -8.05
C THR A 257 1.62 21.96 -6.69
N ILE A 258 1.89 22.69 -5.61
CA ILE A 258 1.58 22.24 -4.25
C ILE A 258 0.09 21.89 -4.09
N GLU A 259 -0.82 22.66 -4.67
CA GLU A 259 -2.26 22.40 -4.55
C GLU A 259 -2.73 21.14 -5.31
N GLU A 260 -2.17 20.88 -6.47
CA GLU A 260 -2.41 19.61 -7.18
C GLU A 260 -1.91 18.41 -6.38
N LEU A 261 -0.71 18.51 -5.80
CA LEU A 261 -0.16 17.47 -4.94
C LEU A 261 -0.99 17.26 -3.67
N LYS A 262 -1.47 18.33 -3.01
CA LYS A 262 -2.37 18.23 -1.85
C LYS A 262 -3.63 17.46 -2.19
N THR A 263 -4.28 17.79 -3.31
CA THR A 263 -5.50 17.11 -3.76
C THR A 263 -5.25 15.61 -4.01
N LEU A 264 -4.16 15.30 -4.71
CA LEU A 264 -3.78 13.94 -5.06
C LEU A 264 -3.48 13.09 -3.81
N ILE A 265 -2.69 13.64 -2.85
CA ILE A 265 -2.31 12.94 -1.62
C ILE A 265 -3.50 12.78 -0.68
N TRP A 266 -4.37 13.79 -0.59
CA TRP A 266 -5.59 13.72 0.20
C TRP A 266 -6.50 12.60 -0.32
N ARG A 267 -6.75 12.55 -1.66
CA ARG A 267 -7.51 11.48 -2.29
C ARG A 267 -6.90 10.10 -1.98
N TYR A 268 -5.56 9.99 -2.10
CA TYR A 268 -4.87 8.74 -1.85
C TYR A 268 -5.08 8.24 -0.42
N PHE A 269 -4.85 9.07 0.60
CA PHE A 269 -4.94 8.61 1.98
C PHE A 269 -6.39 8.48 2.46
N ILE A 270 -7.23 9.47 2.22
CA ILE A 270 -8.57 9.51 2.82
C ILE A 270 -9.56 8.66 2.04
N ILE A 271 -9.52 8.68 0.71
CA ILE A 271 -10.49 7.93 -0.10
C ILE A 271 -9.96 6.53 -0.41
N TYR A 272 -8.77 6.43 -1.01
CA TYR A 272 -8.26 5.14 -1.45
C TYR A 272 -7.68 4.31 -0.31
N TRP A 273 -6.68 4.82 0.42
CA TRP A 273 -5.97 4.07 1.45
C TRP A 273 -6.91 3.57 2.55
N ASN A 274 -7.70 4.47 3.15
CA ASN A 274 -8.55 4.14 4.29
C ASN A 274 -9.71 3.21 3.91
N ASN A 275 -10.31 3.37 2.72
CA ASN A 275 -11.58 2.72 2.40
C ASN A 275 -11.50 1.61 1.35
N ARG A 276 -10.50 1.61 0.47
CA ARG A 276 -10.47 0.72 -0.71
C ARG A 276 -9.23 -0.15 -0.79
N ARG A 277 -8.09 0.37 -0.35
CA ARG A 277 -6.81 -0.30 -0.52
C ARG A 277 -6.76 -1.65 0.20
N ILE A 278 -6.45 -2.70 -0.54
CA ILE A 278 -6.18 -4.02 0.04
C ILE A 278 -4.92 -3.98 0.89
N CYS A 279 -5.06 -4.25 2.18
CA CYS A 279 -3.97 -4.22 3.15
C CYS A 279 -3.67 -5.64 3.66
N SER A 280 -2.56 -6.23 3.21
CA SER A 280 -2.17 -7.60 3.60
C SER A 280 -1.95 -7.75 5.11
N ALA A 281 -1.46 -6.69 5.79
CA ALA A 281 -1.31 -6.68 7.24
C ALA A 281 -2.66 -6.74 8.00
N ASN A 282 -3.77 -6.44 7.30
CA ASN A 282 -5.12 -6.51 7.82
C ASN A 282 -5.88 -7.76 7.33
N GLY A 283 -5.15 -8.78 6.86
CA GLY A 283 -5.78 -9.96 6.26
C GLY A 283 -6.51 -9.67 4.94
N GLY A 284 -6.07 -8.64 4.20
CA GLY A 284 -6.68 -8.20 2.95
C GLY A 284 -7.79 -7.16 3.11
N LEU A 285 -8.12 -6.75 4.33
CA LEU A 285 -9.17 -5.75 4.55
C LEU A 285 -8.60 -4.32 4.42
N PRO A 286 -9.32 -3.39 3.81
CA PRO A 286 -9.06 -1.97 3.96
C PRO A 286 -9.08 -1.53 5.43
N PRO A 287 -8.30 -0.49 5.83
CA PRO A 287 -8.23 -0.02 7.21
C PRO A 287 -9.58 0.20 7.87
N MET A 288 -10.47 0.98 7.27
CA MET A 288 -11.79 1.30 7.83
C MET A 288 -12.70 0.08 7.94
N ILE A 289 -12.61 -0.90 7.03
CA ILE A 289 -13.39 -2.15 7.13
C ILE A 289 -12.90 -2.99 8.31
N LYS A 290 -11.57 -3.07 8.53
CA LYS A 290 -11.02 -3.76 9.71
C LYS A 290 -11.47 -3.08 11.00
N ARG A 291 -11.44 -1.73 11.06
CA ARG A 291 -11.91 -0.94 12.20
C ARG A 291 -13.38 -1.18 12.51
N LYS A 292 -14.22 -1.12 11.48
CA LYS A 292 -15.66 -1.38 11.61
C LYS A 292 -15.93 -2.77 12.19
N LYS A 293 -15.28 -3.82 11.65
CA LYS A 293 -15.41 -5.19 12.17
C LYS A 293 -14.98 -5.31 13.64
N TYR A 294 -13.97 -4.56 14.07
CA TYR A 294 -13.55 -4.53 15.47
C TYR A 294 -14.68 -3.99 16.37
N TYR A 295 -15.26 -2.84 16.04
CA TYR A 295 -16.35 -2.26 16.84
C TYR A 295 -17.62 -3.12 16.80
N GLU A 296 -17.95 -3.72 15.66
CA GLU A 296 -19.07 -4.67 15.55
C GLU A 296 -18.86 -5.89 16.48
N SER A 297 -17.63 -6.40 16.60
CA SER A 297 -17.31 -7.52 17.50
C SER A 297 -17.48 -7.17 18.99
N LEU A 298 -17.47 -5.89 19.34
CA LEU A 298 -17.73 -5.39 20.69
C LEU A 298 -19.20 -5.06 20.95
N GLY A 299 -20.10 -5.30 19.98
CA GLY A 299 -21.50 -4.88 20.06
C GLY A 299 -21.71 -3.38 19.93
N GLN A 300 -20.69 -2.63 19.51
CA GLN A 300 -20.76 -1.19 19.26
C GLN A 300 -21.04 -0.96 17.77
N VAL A 301 -22.18 -0.39 17.45
CA VAL A 301 -22.48 0.06 16.09
C VAL A 301 -21.63 1.30 15.82
N ALA A 302 -20.82 1.25 14.75
CA ALA A 302 -19.96 2.37 14.34
C ALA A 302 -20.78 3.49 13.66
#